data_0339257cee80063e374bde1486d313bd
#
_entry.id   0339257cee80063e374bde1486d313bd
#
_cell.length_a   1.000
_cell.length_b   1.000
_cell.length_c   1.000
_cell.angle_alpha   90.00
_cell.angle_beta   90.00
_cell.angle_gamma   90.00
#
_symmetry.space_group_name_H-M   'P 1'
#
loop_
_entity.id
_entity.type
_entity.pdbx_description
1 polymer ?
#
loop_
_entity_poly.entity_id
_entity_poly.type
_entity_poly.pdbx_seq_one_letter_code
_entity_poly.pdbx_strand_id
1 'polypeptide(L)'
;MAADEGGIEWLYELLQDVQLEQFFTRIRDDLQVTRLGHFDYVQAEDLEKIGMGKPGIRRLLEAVKKRKAQLWKKSILTRLIPVGTTSKQNTNASKKISTADSLSAGLTCLIQEKDISLSVKLGDGSFGVVRRGEWTTPSGRSQPVAVKVLKQDALSLPGVFEDFIKEVQAMHQLDHPNLIRLFGVVLTQPMMMITELAPLGSLLDYLRKQCQHSPITTLWDYALQVATGMAYLESKRFIHRDLACRNVLLAAADKVKIGDFGLMRALPQQEDCYIMTEHKK
;
A
#
# COMPACT_ATOMS: atom_id res chain seq x y z
N MET A 1 2.67 15.45 -8.29
CA MET A 1 3.36 15.70 -9.57
C MET A 1 4.31 14.54 -9.80
N ALA A 2 4.03 13.71 -10.80
CA ALA A 2 4.89 12.61 -11.20
C ALA A 2 6.21 13.20 -11.71
N ALA A 3 7.34 12.57 -11.31
CA ALA A 3 8.65 12.90 -11.83
C ALA A 3 8.59 12.81 -13.36
N ASP A 4 8.93 13.90 -14.02
CA ASP A 4 9.04 14.04 -15.44
C ASP A 4 10.17 13.08 -15.90
N GLU A 5 9.80 11.97 -16.56
CA GLU A 5 10.78 11.13 -17.23
C GLU A 5 11.25 11.95 -18.43
N GLY A 6 12.50 12.41 -18.39
CA GLY A 6 13.09 13.25 -19.41
C GLY A 6 12.98 12.62 -20.79
N GLY A 7 12.16 13.24 -21.65
CA GLY A 7 12.08 12.88 -23.05
C GLY A 7 11.22 11.64 -23.36
N ILE A 8 11.11 11.31 -24.64
CA ILE A 8 10.36 10.16 -25.18
C ILE A 8 11.24 8.89 -25.28
N GLU A 9 12.46 8.95 -24.78
CA GLU A 9 13.46 7.89 -24.84
C GLU A 9 13.00 6.60 -24.18
N TRP A 10 12.24 6.70 -23.09
CA TRP A 10 11.65 5.55 -22.38
C TRP A 10 10.78 4.66 -23.28
N LEU A 11 10.07 5.26 -24.26
CA LEU A 11 9.22 4.50 -25.18
C LEU A 11 10.09 3.71 -26.17
N TYR A 12 11.17 4.31 -26.65
CA TYR A 12 12.10 3.64 -27.55
C TYR A 12 12.77 2.46 -26.85
N GLU A 13 13.28 2.65 -25.62
CA GLU A 13 13.84 1.58 -24.81
C GLU A 13 12.85 0.44 -24.57
N LEU A 14 11.59 0.78 -24.22
CA LEU A 14 10.55 -0.22 -23.99
C LEU A 14 10.28 -1.06 -25.24
N LEU A 15 10.23 -0.41 -26.42
CA LEU A 15 10.00 -1.07 -27.68
C LEU A 15 11.20 -1.92 -28.11
N GLN A 16 12.43 -1.47 -27.81
CA GLN A 16 13.66 -2.21 -28.05
C GLN A 16 13.68 -3.51 -27.22
N ASP A 17 13.31 -3.46 -25.95
CA ASP A 17 13.24 -4.62 -25.07
C ASP A 17 12.32 -5.73 -25.61
N VAL A 18 11.30 -5.37 -26.38
CA VAL A 18 10.33 -6.32 -26.97
C VAL A 18 10.47 -6.49 -28.48
N GLN A 19 11.51 -5.92 -29.09
CA GLN A 19 11.79 -6.00 -30.54
C GLN A 19 10.62 -5.48 -31.41
N LEU A 20 10.17 -4.26 -31.09
CA LEU A 20 9.06 -3.57 -31.76
C LEU A 20 9.40 -2.12 -32.11
N GLU A 21 10.68 -1.78 -32.26
CA GLU A 21 11.19 -0.42 -32.48
C GLU A 21 10.56 0.24 -33.73
N GLN A 22 10.21 -0.57 -34.74
CA GLN A 22 9.57 -0.11 -35.98
C GLN A 22 8.22 0.58 -35.76
N PHE A 23 7.59 0.35 -34.59
CA PHE A 23 6.31 0.97 -34.25
C PHE A 23 6.45 2.26 -33.43
N PHE A 24 7.68 2.68 -33.10
CA PHE A 24 7.95 3.85 -32.28
C PHE A 24 7.23 5.11 -32.75
N THR A 25 7.43 5.46 -34.05
CA THR A 25 6.81 6.67 -34.64
C THR A 25 5.29 6.59 -34.60
N ARG A 26 4.72 5.45 -34.96
CA ARG A 26 3.26 5.28 -34.98
C ARG A 26 2.64 5.33 -33.60
N ILE A 27 3.27 4.72 -32.58
CA ILE A 27 2.78 4.78 -31.20
C ILE A 27 2.87 6.20 -30.66
N ARG A 28 3.96 6.92 -30.96
CA ARG A 28 4.15 8.31 -30.55
C ARG A 28 3.16 9.26 -31.22
N ASP A 29 3.04 9.19 -32.54
CA ASP A 29 2.37 10.21 -33.36
C ASP A 29 0.90 9.85 -33.61
N ASP A 30 0.59 8.63 -34.04
CA ASP A 30 -0.79 8.22 -34.36
C ASP A 30 -1.60 7.95 -33.08
N LEU A 31 -0.99 7.30 -32.06
CA LEU A 31 -1.66 7.03 -30.79
C LEU A 31 -1.37 8.08 -29.71
N GLN A 32 -0.53 9.08 -30.03
CA GLN A 32 -0.15 10.19 -29.13
C GLN A 32 0.36 9.74 -27.75
N VAL A 33 1.09 8.62 -27.71
CA VAL A 33 1.65 8.08 -26.48
C VAL A 33 3.00 8.75 -26.19
N THR A 34 2.94 9.81 -25.37
CA THR A 34 4.13 10.57 -24.92
C THR A 34 4.53 10.27 -23.48
N ARG A 35 3.67 9.61 -22.70
CA ARG A 35 3.91 9.20 -21.30
C ARG A 35 3.42 7.78 -21.08
N LEU A 36 4.07 7.06 -20.18
CA LEU A 36 3.72 5.66 -19.87
C LEU A 36 2.27 5.48 -19.43
N GLY A 37 1.70 6.49 -18.75
CA GLY A 37 0.30 6.52 -18.35
C GLY A 37 -0.70 6.54 -19.51
N HIS A 38 -0.30 7.02 -20.71
CA HIS A 38 -1.18 7.05 -21.88
C HIS A 38 -1.55 5.64 -22.35
N PHE A 39 -0.74 4.63 -22.05
CA PHE A 39 -1.10 3.24 -22.32
C PHE A 39 -2.32 2.73 -21.56
N ASP A 40 -2.81 3.45 -20.56
CA ASP A 40 -4.07 3.09 -19.86
C ASP A 40 -5.30 3.30 -20.75
N TYR A 41 -5.15 4.12 -21.78
CA TYR A 41 -6.20 4.45 -22.75
C TYR A 41 -6.03 3.74 -24.10
N VAL A 42 -4.90 3.05 -24.32
CA VAL A 42 -4.61 2.31 -25.56
C VAL A 42 -5.17 0.91 -25.47
N GLN A 43 -6.05 0.56 -26.40
CA GLN A 43 -6.63 -0.77 -26.52
C GLN A 43 -5.89 -1.61 -27.58
N ALA A 44 -6.12 -2.93 -27.58
CA ALA A 44 -5.49 -3.83 -28.52
C ALA A 44 -5.85 -3.47 -29.98
N GLU A 45 -7.08 -3.02 -30.20
CA GLU A 45 -7.62 -2.60 -31.49
C GLU A 45 -6.89 -1.37 -32.06
N ASP A 46 -6.45 -0.47 -31.19
CA ASP A 46 -5.70 0.72 -31.62
C ASP A 46 -4.29 0.34 -32.11
N LEU A 47 -3.69 -0.64 -31.44
CA LEU A 47 -2.40 -1.21 -31.84
C LEU A 47 -2.52 -2.03 -33.14
N GLU A 48 -3.65 -2.73 -33.37
CA GLU A 48 -3.94 -3.39 -34.65
C GLU A 48 -4.07 -2.41 -35.80
N LYS A 49 -4.73 -1.26 -35.59
CA LYS A 49 -4.88 -0.19 -36.61
C LYS A 49 -3.54 0.38 -37.10
N ILE A 50 -2.55 0.45 -36.22
CA ILE A 50 -1.19 0.86 -36.64
C ILE A 50 -0.36 -0.29 -37.22
N GLY A 51 -0.98 -1.44 -37.51
CA GLY A 51 -0.36 -2.57 -38.20
C GLY A 51 0.41 -3.52 -37.28
N MET A 52 0.20 -3.48 -35.96
CA MET A 52 0.87 -4.39 -35.04
C MET A 52 0.13 -5.73 -34.98
N GLY A 53 0.84 -6.82 -35.19
CA GLY A 53 0.27 -8.17 -35.08
C GLY A 53 -0.02 -8.56 -33.63
N LYS A 54 -1.04 -9.42 -33.43
CA LYS A 54 -1.48 -9.88 -32.07
C LYS A 54 -0.35 -10.38 -31.16
N PRO A 55 0.67 -11.10 -31.60
CA PRO A 55 1.80 -11.48 -30.75
C PRO A 55 2.63 -10.28 -30.27
N GLY A 56 2.83 -9.28 -31.14
CA GLY A 56 3.51 -8.03 -30.82
C GLY A 56 2.74 -7.21 -29.77
N ILE A 57 1.42 -7.09 -29.96
CA ILE A 57 0.52 -6.42 -29.03
C ILE A 57 0.62 -7.03 -27.62
N ARG A 58 0.58 -8.36 -27.51
CA ARG A 58 0.71 -9.04 -26.21
C ARG A 58 2.06 -8.75 -25.55
N ARG A 59 3.17 -8.83 -26.29
CA ARG A 59 4.52 -8.52 -25.78
C ARG A 59 4.62 -7.08 -25.30
N LEU A 60 4.10 -6.12 -26.09
CA LEU A 60 4.11 -4.71 -25.75
C LEU A 60 3.30 -4.43 -24.48
N LEU A 61 2.06 -4.89 -24.40
CA LEU A 61 1.19 -4.65 -23.24
C LEU A 61 1.76 -5.29 -21.96
N GLU A 62 2.38 -6.46 -22.08
CA GLU A 62 3.07 -7.11 -20.96
C GLU A 62 4.31 -6.31 -20.53
N ALA A 63 5.12 -5.80 -21.46
CA ALA A 63 6.28 -4.95 -21.16
C ALA A 63 5.85 -3.63 -20.50
N VAL A 64 4.79 -2.98 -21.01
CA VAL A 64 4.19 -1.79 -20.39
C VAL A 64 3.78 -2.09 -18.95
N LYS A 65 3.07 -3.20 -18.71
CA LYS A 65 2.66 -3.63 -17.37
C LYS A 65 3.87 -3.85 -16.45
N LYS A 66 4.90 -4.51 -16.94
CA LYS A 66 6.15 -4.76 -16.22
C LYS A 66 6.89 -3.45 -15.89
N ARG A 67 7.01 -2.52 -16.85
CA ARG A 67 7.67 -1.23 -16.63
C ARG A 67 6.88 -0.34 -15.66
N LYS A 68 5.56 -0.29 -15.78
CA LYS A 68 4.69 0.37 -14.79
C LYS A 68 4.93 -0.18 -13.39
N ALA A 69 4.99 -1.50 -13.23
CA ALA A 69 5.27 -2.15 -11.96
C ALA A 69 6.68 -1.83 -11.40
N GLN A 70 7.69 -1.69 -12.26
CA GLN A 70 9.06 -1.33 -11.86
C GLN A 70 9.17 0.13 -11.42
N LEU A 71 8.64 1.07 -12.21
CA LEU A 71 8.62 2.50 -11.87
C LEU A 71 7.82 2.74 -10.59
N TRP A 72 6.74 2.04 -10.47
CA TRP A 72 5.90 2.02 -9.31
C TRP A 72 6.64 1.52 -8.04
N LYS A 73 7.36 0.39 -8.12
CA LYS A 73 8.24 -0.08 -7.02
C LYS A 73 9.27 0.98 -6.65
N LYS A 74 9.90 1.62 -7.64
CA LYS A 74 10.88 2.69 -7.43
C LYS A 74 10.26 3.92 -6.74
N SER A 75 9.05 4.33 -7.15
CA SER A 75 8.34 5.47 -6.56
C SER A 75 7.92 5.21 -5.11
N ILE A 76 7.46 3.98 -4.79
CA ILE A 76 7.16 3.58 -3.42
C ILE A 76 8.40 3.62 -2.55
N LEU A 77 9.47 3.01 -3.02
CA LEU A 77 10.75 2.95 -2.32
C LEU A 77 11.23 4.36 -1.96
N THR A 78 11.15 5.30 -2.90
CA THR A 78 11.54 6.70 -2.68
C THR A 78 10.62 7.41 -1.66
N ARG A 79 9.34 7.07 -1.61
CA ARG A 79 8.36 7.68 -0.68
C ARG A 79 8.35 7.07 0.71
N LEU A 80 8.76 5.79 0.85
CA LEU A 80 8.84 5.08 2.14
C LEU A 80 10.18 5.30 2.87
N ILE A 81 11.20 5.82 2.17
CA ILE A 81 12.48 6.19 2.80
C ILE A 81 12.30 7.57 3.44
N PRO A 82 12.48 7.72 4.77
CA PRO A 82 12.51 9.03 5.39
C PRO A 82 13.69 9.84 4.83
N VAL A 83 13.43 11.02 4.28
CA VAL A 83 14.47 11.99 3.94
C VAL A 83 15.02 12.58 5.25
N GLY A 84 16.03 11.92 5.80
CA GLY A 84 16.69 12.37 7.03
C GLY A 84 18.08 11.79 7.16
N THR A 85 19.06 12.71 7.05
CA THR A 85 20.52 12.59 7.27
C THR A 85 21.37 12.23 6.07
N THR A 86 21.67 13.24 5.28
CA THR A 86 22.93 13.31 4.54
C THR A 86 24.08 13.64 5.49
N SER A 87 24.81 12.66 5.97
CA SER A 87 26.18 12.86 6.42
C SER A 87 27.10 12.49 5.25
N LYS A 88 27.80 13.50 4.74
CA LYS A 88 28.90 13.35 3.79
C LYS A 88 30.00 12.49 4.43
N GLN A 89 30.32 11.35 3.84
CA GLN A 89 31.65 10.78 3.93
C GLN A 89 32.03 10.16 2.58
N ASN A 90 33.06 10.76 1.99
CA ASN A 90 33.83 10.21 0.87
C ASN A 90 34.52 8.92 1.32
N THR A 91 34.38 7.87 0.53
CA THR A 91 35.51 6.94 0.25
C THR A 91 35.21 6.10 -0.99
N ASN A 92 36.14 6.13 -1.92
CA ASN A 92 36.23 5.31 -3.13
C ASN A 92 36.34 3.82 -2.78
N ALA A 93 35.43 3.00 -3.30
CA ALA A 93 35.73 1.59 -3.61
C ALA A 93 34.65 1.05 -4.57
N SER A 94 35.06 0.78 -5.79
CA SER A 94 34.25 0.10 -6.82
C SER A 94 33.98 -1.35 -6.40
N LYS A 95 32.71 -1.67 -6.11
CA LYS A 95 32.20 -3.04 -6.11
C LYS A 95 30.81 -3.01 -6.74
N LYS A 96 30.67 -3.70 -7.89
CA LYS A 96 29.36 -3.94 -8.52
C LYS A 96 28.50 -4.77 -7.55
N ILE A 97 27.63 -4.08 -6.81
CA ILE A 97 26.57 -4.70 -6.01
C ILE A 97 25.34 -4.69 -6.91
N SER A 98 24.72 -5.85 -7.07
CA SER A 98 23.47 -5.99 -7.85
C SER A 98 22.39 -5.07 -7.26
N THR A 99 21.66 -4.40 -8.12
CA THR A 99 20.62 -3.40 -7.79
C THR A 99 19.49 -3.94 -6.89
N ALA A 100 19.37 -5.26 -6.75
CA ALA A 100 18.38 -5.91 -5.89
C ALA A 100 18.74 -5.86 -4.39
N ASP A 101 20.05 -5.98 -4.05
CA ASP A 101 20.51 -6.04 -2.67
C ASP A 101 20.63 -4.66 -2.00
N SER A 102 20.90 -3.61 -2.78
CA SER A 102 20.94 -2.25 -2.25
C SER A 102 19.54 -1.64 -1.99
N LEU A 103 18.49 -2.22 -2.58
CA LEU A 103 17.10 -1.80 -2.39
C LEU A 103 16.46 -2.40 -1.13
N SER A 104 16.95 -3.53 -0.63
CA SER A 104 16.44 -4.19 0.58
C SER A 104 16.92 -3.54 1.89
N ALA A 105 18.02 -2.81 1.87
CA ALA A 105 18.60 -2.18 3.05
C ALA A 105 17.84 -0.93 3.54
N GLY A 106 16.91 -0.38 2.76
CA GLY A 106 16.16 0.85 3.09
C GLY A 106 14.74 0.67 3.58
N LEU A 107 14.15 -0.53 3.45
CA LEU A 107 12.77 -0.83 3.82
C LEU A 107 12.72 -2.00 4.81
N THR A 108 12.65 -1.64 6.08
CA THR A 108 12.49 -2.62 7.18
C THR A 108 11.12 -3.31 7.20
N CYS A 109 10.17 -2.88 6.33
CA CYS A 109 8.80 -3.39 6.30
C CYS A 109 8.41 -4.18 5.02
N LEU A 110 9.38 -4.54 4.14
CA LEU A 110 9.09 -5.41 2.99
C LEU A 110 9.03 -6.89 3.41
N ILE A 111 7.91 -7.52 3.08
CA ILE A 111 7.68 -8.95 3.30
C ILE A 111 7.62 -9.64 1.94
N GLN A 112 8.19 -10.84 1.82
CA GLN A 112 8.11 -11.63 0.60
C GLN A 112 6.79 -12.39 0.57
N GLU A 113 6.15 -12.47 -0.60
CA GLU A 113 4.88 -13.17 -0.77
C GLU A 113 4.94 -14.62 -0.30
N LYS A 114 6.05 -15.31 -0.58
CA LYS A 114 6.29 -16.70 -0.16
C LYS A 114 6.25 -16.93 1.36
N ASP A 115 6.48 -15.87 2.14
CA ASP A 115 6.50 -15.93 3.61
C ASP A 115 5.10 -15.73 4.20
N ILE A 116 4.08 -15.52 3.34
CA ILE A 116 2.68 -15.34 3.74
C ILE A 116 1.82 -16.50 3.23
N SER A 117 1.13 -17.16 4.13
CA SER A 117 0.05 -18.08 3.77
C SER A 117 -1.30 -17.48 4.13
N LEU A 118 -2.23 -17.49 3.18
CA LEU A 118 -3.57 -16.94 3.35
C LEU A 118 -4.56 -18.03 3.75
N SER A 119 -5.47 -17.72 4.69
CA SER A 119 -6.53 -18.63 5.11
C SER A 119 -7.92 -17.98 4.98
N VAL A 120 -8.77 -18.06 5.99
CA VAL A 120 -10.16 -17.62 5.94
C VAL A 120 -10.30 -16.11 5.70
N LYS A 121 -11.37 -15.75 5.00
CA LYS A 121 -11.78 -14.36 4.84
C LYS A 121 -12.32 -13.82 6.17
N LEU A 122 -11.86 -12.65 6.59
CA LEU A 122 -12.29 -11.94 7.79
C LEU A 122 -13.29 -10.83 7.47
N GLY A 123 -13.17 -10.19 6.30
CA GLY A 123 -14.05 -9.11 5.90
C GLY A 123 -13.78 -8.57 4.51
N ASP A 124 -14.65 -7.69 4.03
CA ASP A 124 -14.48 -6.92 2.81
C ASP A 124 -14.15 -5.47 3.16
N GLY A 125 -13.10 -4.94 2.57
CA GLY A 125 -12.81 -3.51 2.56
C GLY A 125 -13.18 -2.88 1.21
N SER A 126 -13.22 -1.56 1.15
CA SER A 126 -13.61 -0.80 -0.05
C SER A 126 -12.77 -1.17 -1.29
N PHE A 127 -11.49 -1.47 -1.11
CA PHE A 127 -10.54 -1.74 -2.22
C PHE A 127 -9.88 -3.12 -2.13
N GLY A 128 -10.28 -3.96 -1.17
CA GLY A 128 -9.62 -5.23 -0.94
C GLY A 128 -10.42 -6.17 -0.08
N VAL A 129 -9.85 -7.34 0.16
CA VAL A 129 -10.38 -8.36 1.05
C VAL A 129 -9.42 -8.54 2.20
N VAL A 130 -9.91 -8.54 3.43
CA VAL A 130 -9.12 -8.86 4.62
C VAL A 130 -9.22 -10.34 4.89
N ARG A 131 -8.09 -11.01 4.99
CA ARG A 131 -7.98 -12.44 5.27
C ARG A 131 -7.11 -12.68 6.51
N ARG A 132 -7.40 -13.74 7.23
CA ARG A 132 -6.44 -14.31 8.16
C ARG A 132 -5.30 -14.94 7.39
N GLY A 133 -4.08 -14.84 7.90
CA GLY A 133 -2.91 -15.50 7.35
C GLY A 133 -1.91 -15.86 8.44
N GLU A 134 -0.85 -16.55 8.02
CA GLU A 134 0.33 -16.82 8.81
C GLU A 134 1.54 -16.19 8.11
N TRP A 135 2.33 -15.47 8.87
CA TRP A 135 3.57 -14.88 8.38
C TRP A 135 4.77 -15.62 8.99
N THR A 136 5.60 -16.19 8.10
CA THR A 136 6.90 -16.74 8.50
C THR A 136 7.89 -15.58 8.63
N THR A 137 8.21 -15.21 9.86
CA THR A 137 9.13 -14.11 10.15
C THR A 137 10.56 -14.46 9.72
N PRO A 138 11.46 -13.47 9.53
CA PRO A 138 12.86 -13.72 9.19
C PRO A 138 13.59 -14.61 10.21
N SER A 139 13.07 -14.71 11.44
CA SER A 139 13.58 -15.63 12.48
C SER A 139 13.04 -17.06 12.36
N GLY A 140 12.24 -17.37 11.33
CA GLY A 140 11.63 -18.69 11.11
C GLY A 140 10.40 -18.97 11.98
N ARG A 141 9.88 -17.99 12.73
CA ARG A 141 8.67 -18.16 13.54
C ARG A 141 7.43 -17.89 12.70
N SER A 142 6.41 -18.75 12.84
CA SER A 142 5.07 -18.45 12.28
C SER A 142 4.30 -17.52 13.24
N GLN A 143 3.73 -16.48 12.68
CA GLN A 143 2.92 -15.49 13.40
C GLN A 143 1.57 -15.31 12.71
N PRO A 144 0.43 -15.45 13.43
CA PRO A 144 -0.87 -15.16 12.86
C PRO A 144 -1.02 -13.65 12.58
N VAL A 145 -1.54 -13.34 11.39
CA VAL A 145 -1.65 -11.97 10.87
C VAL A 145 -3.01 -11.74 10.21
N ALA A 146 -3.40 -10.48 10.12
CA ALA A 146 -4.45 -10.04 9.22
C ALA A 146 -3.79 -9.51 7.94
N VAL A 147 -4.30 -9.92 6.79
CA VAL A 147 -3.75 -9.59 5.48
C VAL A 147 -4.82 -8.89 4.64
N LYS A 148 -4.65 -7.61 4.39
CA LYS A 148 -5.48 -6.83 3.47
C LYS A 148 -4.93 -7.04 2.07
N VAL A 149 -5.63 -7.83 1.26
CA VAL A 149 -5.28 -8.15 -0.13
C VAL A 149 -6.01 -7.18 -1.05
N LEU A 150 -5.29 -6.41 -1.83
CA LEU A 150 -5.88 -5.47 -2.80
C LEU A 150 -6.38 -6.23 -4.03
N LYS A 151 -7.60 -5.90 -4.47
CA LYS A 151 -8.17 -6.43 -5.71
C LYS A 151 -7.42 -5.82 -6.90
N GLN A 152 -7.14 -6.63 -7.92
CA GLN A 152 -6.45 -6.15 -9.13
C GLN A 152 -7.23 -5.04 -9.84
N ASP A 153 -8.55 -5.18 -9.93
CA ASP A 153 -9.42 -4.19 -10.55
C ASP A 153 -9.41 -2.86 -9.80
N ALA A 154 -9.28 -2.91 -8.48
CA ALA A 154 -9.19 -1.71 -7.64
C ALA A 154 -7.91 -0.92 -7.87
N LEU A 155 -6.79 -1.58 -8.21
CA LEU A 155 -5.52 -0.91 -8.52
C LEU A 155 -5.56 -0.08 -9.81
N SER A 156 -6.51 -0.40 -10.71
CA SER A 156 -6.75 0.38 -11.93
C SER A 156 -7.57 1.65 -11.68
N LEU A 157 -8.18 1.78 -10.49
CA LEU A 157 -8.95 2.97 -10.13
C LEU A 157 -8.02 4.10 -9.69
N PRO A 158 -8.22 5.33 -10.20
CA PRO A 158 -7.43 6.50 -9.79
C PRO A 158 -7.50 6.71 -8.28
N GLY A 159 -6.36 6.93 -7.65
CA GLY A 159 -6.25 7.26 -6.23
C GLY A 159 -6.24 6.08 -5.24
N VAL A 160 -6.68 4.88 -5.63
CA VAL A 160 -6.71 3.70 -4.73
C VAL A 160 -5.31 3.31 -4.27
N PHE A 161 -4.39 3.34 -5.20
CA PHE A 161 -3.01 3.04 -4.90
C PHE A 161 -2.37 4.09 -3.98
N GLU A 162 -2.58 5.36 -4.27
CA GLU A 162 -2.11 6.47 -3.45
C GLU A 162 -2.68 6.41 -2.04
N ASP A 163 -3.95 6.07 -1.89
CA ASP A 163 -4.60 5.90 -0.58
C ASP A 163 -3.99 4.71 0.17
N PHE A 164 -3.71 3.58 -0.51
CA PHE A 164 -3.03 2.44 0.10
C PHE A 164 -1.63 2.81 0.61
N ILE A 165 -0.84 3.53 -0.19
CA ILE A 165 0.50 3.96 0.22
C ILE A 165 0.44 4.94 1.38
N LYS A 166 -0.51 5.88 1.38
CA LYS A 166 -0.72 6.81 2.51
C LYS A 166 -1.07 6.06 3.79
N GLU A 167 -1.94 5.04 3.70
CA GLU A 167 -2.30 4.18 4.83
C GLU A 167 -1.06 3.45 5.38
N VAL A 168 -0.25 2.84 4.51
CA VAL A 168 1.00 2.16 4.89
C VAL A 168 1.99 3.13 5.55
N GLN A 169 2.22 4.30 4.95
CA GLN A 169 3.15 5.31 5.49
C GLN A 169 2.73 5.81 6.86
N ALA A 170 1.44 6.04 7.04
CA ALA A 170 0.89 6.48 8.30
C ALA A 170 1.04 5.37 9.36
N MET A 171 0.61 4.15 9.06
CA MET A 171 0.72 3.01 9.99
C MET A 171 2.17 2.67 10.34
N HIS A 172 3.12 2.84 9.40
CA HIS A 172 4.53 2.56 9.65
C HIS A 172 5.15 3.45 10.74
N GLN A 173 4.60 4.64 10.95
CA GLN A 173 5.04 5.59 11.97
C GLN A 173 4.38 5.36 13.35
N LEU A 174 3.39 4.48 13.42
CA LEU A 174 2.57 4.25 14.61
C LEU A 174 3.00 2.97 15.33
N ASP A 175 3.39 3.11 16.60
CA ASP A 175 3.67 2.00 17.49
C ASP A 175 3.05 2.31 18.86
N HIS A 176 1.87 1.71 19.14
CA HIS A 176 1.13 1.94 20.37
C HIS A 176 0.28 0.71 20.72
N PRO A 177 0.17 0.31 22.00
CA PRO A 177 -0.54 -0.88 22.41
C PRO A 177 -2.04 -0.90 22.08
N ASN A 178 -2.66 0.26 21.86
CA ASN A 178 -4.08 0.38 21.49
C ASN A 178 -4.30 0.77 20.03
N LEU A 179 -3.29 0.57 19.17
CA LEU A 179 -3.40 0.69 17.72
C LEU A 179 -3.01 -0.64 17.07
N ILE A 180 -3.67 -0.99 15.97
CA ILE A 180 -3.28 -2.13 15.15
C ILE A 180 -1.91 -1.83 14.51
N ARG A 181 -0.96 -2.75 14.73
CA ARG A 181 0.40 -2.61 14.24
C ARG A 181 0.52 -3.06 12.79
N LEU A 182 1.25 -2.31 11.98
CA LEU A 182 1.73 -2.75 10.68
C LEU A 182 2.99 -3.59 10.85
N PHE A 183 3.02 -4.81 10.28
CA PHE A 183 4.23 -5.63 10.21
C PHE A 183 4.99 -5.36 8.91
N GLY A 184 4.27 -5.16 7.80
CA GLY A 184 4.88 -4.85 6.54
C GLY A 184 3.93 -4.95 5.35
N VAL A 185 4.52 -4.90 4.16
CA VAL A 185 3.79 -4.94 2.89
C VAL A 185 4.44 -5.91 1.91
N VAL A 186 3.61 -6.57 1.12
CA VAL A 186 4.01 -7.31 -0.08
C VAL A 186 3.70 -6.45 -1.29
N LEU A 187 4.72 -6.17 -2.10
CA LEU A 187 4.62 -5.30 -3.28
C LEU A 187 4.57 -6.08 -4.61
N THR A 188 4.40 -7.40 -4.55
CA THR A 188 4.08 -8.22 -5.73
C THR A 188 2.56 -8.21 -5.97
N GLN A 189 2.10 -8.75 -7.09
CA GLN A 189 0.67 -8.93 -7.34
C GLN A 189 0.22 -10.33 -6.88
N PRO A 190 -0.79 -10.40 -6.01
CA PRO A 190 -1.59 -9.31 -5.44
C PRO A 190 -0.81 -8.55 -4.35
N MET A 191 -1.04 -7.22 -4.28
CA MET A 191 -0.48 -6.43 -3.19
C MET A 191 -1.17 -6.73 -1.88
N MET A 192 -0.36 -6.76 -0.81
CA MET A 192 -0.88 -7.07 0.51
C MET A 192 -0.29 -6.15 1.57
N MET A 193 -1.13 -5.76 2.53
CA MET A 193 -0.72 -5.11 3.78
C MET A 193 -0.87 -6.14 4.90
N ILE A 194 0.21 -6.38 5.63
CA ILE A 194 0.29 -7.36 6.71
C ILE A 194 0.26 -6.63 8.03
N THR A 195 -0.77 -6.91 8.83
CA THR A 195 -0.99 -6.25 10.12
C THR A 195 -1.20 -7.26 11.23
N GLU A 196 -1.16 -6.77 12.45
CA GLU A 196 -1.54 -7.50 13.64
C GLU A 196 -2.97 -8.05 13.52
N LEU A 197 -3.17 -9.30 13.90
CA LEU A 197 -4.46 -9.94 13.94
C LEU A 197 -5.13 -9.69 15.29
N ALA A 198 -6.36 -9.16 15.27
CA ALA A 198 -7.23 -9.10 16.42
C ALA A 198 -8.23 -10.28 16.34
N PRO A 199 -8.00 -11.36 17.09
CA PRO A 199 -8.70 -12.63 16.85
C PRO A 199 -10.18 -12.61 17.27
N LEU A 200 -10.60 -11.67 18.12
CA LEU A 200 -11.98 -11.54 18.58
C LEU A 200 -12.84 -10.63 17.68
N GLY A 201 -12.22 -10.03 16.62
CA GLY A 201 -12.91 -9.20 15.65
C GLY A 201 -13.27 -7.80 16.14
N SER A 202 -14.30 -7.19 15.55
CA SER A 202 -14.70 -5.82 15.90
C SER A 202 -15.39 -5.74 17.25
N LEU A 203 -15.18 -4.64 17.98
CA LEU A 203 -15.89 -4.34 19.22
C LEU A 203 -17.41 -4.28 18.99
N LEU A 204 -17.84 -3.78 17.81
CA LEU A 204 -19.25 -3.75 17.47
C LEU A 204 -19.88 -5.14 17.46
N ASP A 205 -19.25 -6.09 16.76
CA ASP A 205 -19.77 -7.46 16.66
C ASP A 205 -19.65 -8.21 17.97
N TYR A 206 -18.58 -7.96 18.72
CA TYR A 206 -18.37 -8.53 20.04
C TYR A 206 -19.48 -8.08 21.01
N LEU A 207 -19.75 -6.80 21.10
CA LEU A 207 -20.80 -6.25 21.95
C LEU A 207 -22.21 -6.70 21.53
N ARG A 208 -22.47 -6.82 20.21
CA ARG A 208 -23.75 -7.35 19.71
C ARG A 208 -23.98 -8.80 20.10
N LYS A 209 -22.93 -9.61 20.12
CA LYS A 209 -23.02 -11.02 20.53
C LYS A 209 -23.18 -11.18 22.05
N GLN A 210 -22.63 -10.25 22.84
CA GLN A 210 -22.59 -10.30 24.28
C GLN A 210 -23.49 -9.24 24.97
N CYS A 211 -24.42 -8.66 24.23
CA CYS A 211 -25.15 -7.43 24.59
C CYS A 211 -25.83 -7.36 25.98
N GLN A 212 -25.94 -8.45 26.71
CA GLN A 212 -26.55 -8.45 28.04
C GLN A 212 -25.55 -8.71 29.18
N HIS A 213 -24.28 -8.95 28.92
CA HIS A 213 -23.33 -9.47 29.93
C HIS A 213 -22.00 -8.71 30.02
N SER A 214 -21.86 -7.58 29.32
CA SER A 214 -20.63 -6.78 29.46
C SER A 214 -20.70 -5.87 30.66
N PRO A 215 -19.88 -6.09 31.71
CA PRO A 215 -19.84 -5.20 32.87
C PRO A 215 -19.52 -3.77 32.46
N ILE A 216 -20.10 -2.80 33.13
CA ILE A 216 -19.84 -1.38 32.87
C ILE A 216 -18.35 -1.04 33.03
N THR A 217 -17.67 -1.69 33.96
CA THR A 217 -16.22 -1.53 34.18
C THR A 217 -15.43 -1.93 32.94
N THR A 218 -15.78 -3.02 32.25
CA THR A 218 -15.16 -3.45 31.01
C THR A 218 -15.36 -2.41 29.89
N LEU A 219 -16.57 -1.83 29.82
CA LEU A 219 -16.83 -0.76 28.81
C LEU A 219 -16.04 0.51 29.12
N TRP A 220 -15.86 0.86 30.40
CA TRP A 220 -14.97 1.94 30.81
C TRP A 220 -13.52 1.69 30.42
N ASP A 221 -13.02 0.47 30.64
CA ASP A 221 -11.66 0.09 30.28
C ASP A 221 -11.45 0.16 28.75
N TYR A 222 -12.42 -0.28 27.95
CA TYR A 222 -12.36 -0.13 26.50
C TYR A 222 -12.35 1.34 26.09
N ALA A 223 -13.20 2.18 26.68
CA ALA A 223 -13.23 3.62 26.39
C ALA A 223 -11.89 4.29 26.74
N LEU A 224 -11.30 3.94 27.89
CA LEU A 224 -9.99 4.44 28.30
C LEU A 224 -8.89 4.03 27.31
N GLN A 225 -8.88 2.77 26.88
CA GLN A 225 -7.91 2.28 25.90
C GLN A 225 -8.05 2.98 24.55
N VAL A 226 -9.29 3.21 24.08
CA VAL A 226 -9.56 3.98 22.85
C VAL A 226 -9.07 5.41 22.99
N ALA A 227 -9.41 6.08 24.11
CA ALA A 227 -8.95 7.45 24.38
C ALA A 227 -7.42 7.55 24.42
N THR A 228 -6.75 6.56 25.03
CA THR A 228 -5.28 6.49 25.08
C THR A 228 -4.66 6.33 23.66
N GLY A 229 -5.25 5.48 22.82
CA GLY A 229 -4.84 5.32 21.43
C GLY A 229 -5.06 6.60 20.61
N MET A 230 -6.18 7.29 20.82
CA MET A 230 -6.48 8.57 20.15
C MET A 230 -5.55 9.70 20.60
N ALA A 231 -5.22 9.79 21.90
CA ALA A 231 -4.26 10.75 22.42
C ALA A 231 -2.85 10.54 21.79
N TYR A 232 -2.47 9.28 21.58
CA TYR A 232 -1.22 8.99 20.85
C TYR A 232 -1.29 9.45 19.38
N LEU A 233 -2.40 9.21 18.66
CA LEU A 233 -2.57 9.70 17.29
C LEU A 233 -2.50 11.22 17.23
N GLU A 234 -3.14 11.92 18.16
CA GLU A 234 -3.07 13.38 18.29
C GLU A 234 -1.62 13.86 18.52
N SER A 235 -0.88 13.22 19.44
CA SER A 235 0.53 13.54 19.70
C SER A 235 1.42 13.37 18.46
N LYS A 236 1.04 12.50 17.53
CA LYS A 236 1.69 12.30 16.23
C LYS A 236 1.09 13.15 15.13
N ARG A 237 0.14 14.04 15.47
CA ARG A 237 -0.58 14.93 14.55
C ARG A 237 -1.35 14.19 13.47
N PHE A 238 -1.96 13.06 13.83
CA PHE A 238 -2.84 12.31 12.94
C PHE A 238 -4.31 12.43 13.36
N ILE A 239 -5.19 12.56 12.37
CA ILE A 239 -6.65 12.52 12.54
C ILE A 239 -7.14 11.20 11.93
N HIS A 240 -7.87 10.39 12.72
CA HIS A 240 -8.40 9.10 12.28
C HIS A 240 -9.54 9.24 11.26
N ARG A 241 -10.47 10.15 11.49
CA ARG A 241 -11.61 10.52 10.64
C ARG A 241 -12.74 9.48 10.53
N ASP A 242 -12.56 8.27 11.05
CA ASP A 242 -13.58 7.22 11.05
C ASP A 242 -13.54 6.39 12.34
N LEU A 243 -13.43 7.06 13.50
CA LEU A 243 -13.48 6.38 14.79
C LEU A 243 -14.90 5.88 15.05
N ALA A 244 -15.06 4.56 15.10
CA ALA A 244 -16.33 3.89 15.35
C ALA A 244 -16.08 2.48 15.94
N CYS A 245 -17.07 1.90 16.63
CA CYS A 245 -16.95 0.56 17.23
C CYS A 245 -16.61 -0.54 16.19
N ARG A 246 -16.96 -0.35 14.92
CA ARG A 246 -16.58 -1.28 13.84
C ARG A 246 -15.08 -1.27 13.54
N ASN A 247 -14.41 -0.15 13.85
CA ASN A 247 -12.99 0.08 13.61
C ASN A 247 -12.14 -0.06 14.88
N VAL A 248 -12.76 -0.41 16.01
CA VAL A 248 -12.09 -0.84 17.24
C VAL A 248 -12.13 -2.35 17.26
N LEU A 249 -10.96 -2.99 17.35
CA LEU A 249 -10.80 -4.44 17.26
C LEU A 249 -10.35 -5.01 18.60
N LEU A 250 -10.78 -6.23 18.95
CA LEU A 250 -10.37 -6.91 20.18
C LEU A 250 -9.21 -7.87 19.90
N ALA A 251 -8.05 -7.54 20.44
CA ALA A 251 -6.88 -8.41 20.47
C ALA A 251 -7.01 -9.48 21.57
N ALA A 252 -7.69 -9.15 22.67
CA ALA A 252 -8.07 -10.03 23.76
C ALA A 252 -9.36 -9.51 24.42
N ALA A 253 -9.95 -10.26 25.34
CA ALA A 253 -11.19 -9.88 26.01
C ALA A 253 -11.08 -8.56 26.81
N ASP A 254 -9.88 -8.22 27.25
CA ASP A 254 -9.54 -7.01 28.01
C ASP A 254 -8.70 -6.00 27.18
N LYS A 255 -8.46 -6.27 25.89
CA LYS A 255 -7.56 -5.47 25.06
C LYS A 255 -8.17 -5.05 23.73
N VAL A 256 -8.39 -3.73 23.58
CA VAL A 256 -8.88 -3.15 22.34
C VAL A 256 -7.79 -2.35 21.62
N LYS A 257 -7.90 -2.32 20.30
CA LYS A 257 -6.99 -1.62 19.39
C LYS A 257 -7.79 -0.92 18.30
N ILE A 258 -7.45 0.33 18.04
CA ILE A 258 -8.01 1.10 16.92
C ILE A 258 -7.38 0.57 15.62
N GLY A 259 -8.20 0.34 14.61
CA GLY A 259 -7.81 -0.10 13.28
C GLY A 259 -8.49 0.72 12.18
N ASP A 260 -8.35 0.29 10.94
CA ASP A 260 -8.84 0.96 9.72
C ASP A 260 -8.37 2.41 9.57
N PHE A 261 -7.11 2.57 9.21
CA PHE A 261 -6.47 3.86 9.02
C PHE A 261 -6.61 4.42 7.58
N GLY A 262 -7.47 3.82 6.74
CA GLY A 262 -7.64 4.20 5.33
C GLY A 262 -8.06 5.65 5.11
N LEU A 263 -8.80 6.24 6.05
CA LEU A 263 -9.23 7.64 6.01
C LEU A 263 -8.31 8.58 6.82
N MET A 264 -7.28 8.06 7.47
CA MET A 264 -6.39 8.86 8.31
C MET A 264 -5.64 9.93 7.53
N ARG A 265 -5.45 11.10 8.14
CA ARG A 265 -4.68 12.21 7.56
C ARG A 265 -3.74 12.81 8.61
N ALA A 266 -2.56 13.19 8.15
CA ALA A 266 -1.63 13.98 8.96
C ALA A 266 -2.03 15.45 8.93
N LEU A 267 -1.98 16.12 10.07
CA LEU A 267 -2.08 17.57 10.16
C LEU A 267 -0.75 18.22 9.75
N PRO A 268 -0.76 19.28 8.94
CA PRO A 268 0.42 20.07 8.67
C PRO A 268 1.04 20.61 9.96
N GLN A 269 2.36 20.80 10.00
CA GLN A 269 3.06 21.20 11.23
C GLN A 269 2.66 22.58 11.78
N GLN A 270 2.13 23.45 10.93
CA GLN A 270 1.76 24.84 11.27
C GLN A 270 0.24 25.07 11.35
N GLU A 271 -0.58 24.03 11.16
CA GLU A 271 -2.04 24.17 11.14
C GLU A 271 -2.66 23.30 12.23
N ASP A 272 -3.59 23.86 13.01
CA ASP A 272 -4.35 23.12 14.03
C ASP A 272 -5.71 22.66 13.52
N CYS A 273 -5.99 22.84 12.23
CA CYS A 273 -7.22 22.41 11.59
C CYS A 273 -6.93 21.66 10.27
N TYR A 274 -7.83 20.75 9.93
CA TYR A 274 -7.86 20.06 8.66
C TYR A 274 -9.06 20.55 7.84
N ILE A 275 -8.78 21.14 6.68
CA ILE A 275 -9.83 21.56 5.74
C ILE A 275 -10.22 20.36 4.87
N MET A 276 -11.47 19.92 4.99
CA MET A 276 -12.00 18.86 4.15
C MET A 276 -12.24 19.39 2.73
N THR A 277 -11.37 19.00 1.79
CA THR A 277 -11.48 19.35 0.36
C THR A 277 -12.26 18.30 -0.44
N GLU A 278 -12.51 17.13 0.14
CA GLU A 278 -13.23 16.02 -0.52
C GLU A 278 -14.40 15.55 0.36
N HIS A 279 -15.61 15.63 -0.16
CA HIS A 279 -16.77 14.93 0.40
C HIS A 279 -16.72 13.46 -0.01
N LYS A 280 -15.91 12.65 0.66
CA LYS A 280 -16.08 11.18 0.61
C LYS A 280 -17.25 10.83 1.54
N LYS A 281 -18.41 10.54 0.92
CA LYS A 281 -19.55 9.92 1.62
C LYS A 281 -19.25 8.48 1.98
#